data_422cbbba6adb75ea73bcba6605bd8e1b
#
_entry.id   422cbbba6adb75ea73bcba6605bd8e1b
#
_cell.length_a   1.000
_cell.length_b   1.000
_cell.length_c   1.000
_cell.angle_alpha   90.00
_cell.angle_beta   90.00
_cell.angle_gamma   90.00
#
_symmetry.space_group_name_H-M   'P 1'
#
loop_
_entity.id
_entity.type
_entity.pdbx_description
1 polymer ?
#
loop_
_entity_poly.entity_id
_entity_poly.type
_entity_poly.pdbx_seq_one_letter_code
_entity_poly.pdbx_strand_id
1 'polypeptide(L)'
;GGSCFGDNIGLISDTTVVSSGIQNVSIIDRVRHQGIWSALCLISGAVVFYFVAVSLGLKDTSGQAVEAINQIPDIVWSNLEQKRPAAVTLLQQVRSGVPQYMAIPLVLVLVLAGMGTNTLICLGTGIFSSLIFGWFSGTVTDIRAFLDLVQSGFSAAGNWTVVMMLWVGAFGGVMRKMNAFDPIADAILRVVRSVRQLMCANAALCLLGNAALADEMAQIVTIS
;
A
#
# COMPACT_ATOMS: atom_id res chain seq x y z
N GLY A 1 1.70 9.89 -2.85
CA GLY A 1 3.09 9.79 -2.37
C GLY A 1 3.18 8.96 -1.09
N GLY A 2 2.47 9.31 -0.03
CA GLY A 2 2.53 8.61 1.27
C GLY A 2 2.12 7.13 1.20
N SER A 3 1.14 6.78 0.40
CA SER A 3 0.69 5.40 0.24
C SER A 3 1.77 4.53 -0.45
N CYS A 4 2.37 5.02 -1.53
CA CYS A 4 3.48 4.32 -2.19
C CYS A 4 4.71 4.17 -1.27
N PHE A 5 4.99 5.17 -0.44
CA PHE A 5 6.04 5.07 0.57
C PHE A 5 5.73 3.98 1.60
N GLY A 6 4.50 3.96 2.12
CA GLY A 6 4.02 2.94 3.05
C GLY A 6 4.10 1.53 2.46
N ASP A 7 3.77 1.38 1.19
CA ASP A 7 3.84 0.13 0.46
C ASP A 7 5.28 -0.41 0.32
N ASN A 8 6.22 0.48 0.04
CA ASN A 8 7.63 0.11 -0.14
C ASN A 8 8.36 -0.26 1.15
N ILE A 9 7.97 0.29 2.30
CA ILE A 9 8.63 0.04 3.58
C ILE A 9 7.71 -0.58 4.63
N GLY A 10 6.45 -0.81 4.28
CA GLY A 10 5.48 -1.44 5.17
C GLY A 10 5.87 -2.89 5.46
N LEU A 11 6.12 -3.20 6.75
CA LEU A 11 6.45 -4.56 7.19
C LEU A 11 5.32 -5.58 6.95
N ILE A 12 4.11 -5.10 6.72
CA ILE A 12 2.89 -5.87 6.46
C ILE A 12 2.30 -5.59 5.07
N SER A 13 3.03 -4.85 4.22
CA SER A 13 2.63 -4.63 2.84
C SER A 13 2.77 -5.92 2.02
N ASP A 14 1.80 -6.20 1.17
CA ASP A 14 1.79 -7.36 0.28
C ASP A 14 2.97 -7.31 -0.71
N THR A 15 3.27 -6.15 -1.29
CA THR A 15 4.41 -5.94 -2.18
C THR A 15 5.74 -6.22 -1.50
N THR A 16 5.90 -5.77 -0.24
CA THR A 16 7.09 -6.01 0.56
C THR A 16 7.25 -7.50 0.90
N VAL A 17 6.17 -8.16 1.28
CA VAL A 17 6.17 -9.59 1.65
C VAL A 17 6.48 -10.45 0.41
N VAL A 18 5.79 -10.21 -0.70
CA VAL A 18 5.97 -10.99 -1.94
C VAL A 18 7.37 -10.84 -2.51
N SER A 19 7.86 -9.60 -2.64
CA SER A 19 9.19 -9.37 -3.21
C SER A 19 10.32 -9.88 -2.32
N SER A 20 10.17 -9.79 -0.99
CA SER A 20 11.14 -10.39 -0.05
C SER A 20 11.15 -11.91 -0.14
N GLY A 21 9.96 -12.52 -0.31
CA GLY A 21 9.82 -13.97 -0.49
C GLY A 21 10.46 -14.46 -1.79
N ILE A 22 10.26 -13.76 -2.91
CA ILE A 22 10.85 -14.13 -4.21
C ILE A 22 12.39 -14.02 -4.16
N GLN A 23 12.91 -12.97 -3.53
CA GLN A 23 14.35 -12.73 -3.41
C GLN A 23 15.01 -13.51 -2.27
N ASN A 24 14.22 -14.21 -1.47
CA ASN A 24 14.68 -14.95 -0.28
C ASN A 24 15.48 -14.07 0.69
N VAL A 25 15.01 -12.84 0.90
CA VAL A 25 15.59 -11.85 1.82
C VAL A 25 14.63 -11.61 2.98
N SER A 26 15.16 -11.36 4.18
CA SER A 26 14.29 -11.01 5.31
C SER A 26 13.62 -9.65 5.08
N ILE A 27 12.34 -9.54 5.44
CA ILE A 27 11.57 -8.29 5.29
C ILE A 27 12.25 -7.14 6.05
N ILE A 28 12.80 -7.41 7.24
CA ILE A 28 13.46 -6.41 8.08
C ILE A 28 14.73 -5.89 7.41
N ASP A 29 15.55 -6.77 6.85
CA ASP A 29 16.79 -6.38 6.17
C ASP A 29 16.49 -5.55 4.92
N ARG A 30 15.45 -5.95 4.17
CA ARG A 30 14.98 -5.17 3.03
C ARG A 30 14.55 -3.77 3.45
N VAL A 31 13.65 -3.65 4.43
CA VAL A 31 13.17 -2.35 4.92
C VAL A 31 14.32 -1.49 5.45
N ARG A 32 15.30 -2.09 6.13
CA ARG A 32 16.46 -1.37 6.65
C ARG A 32 17.33 -0.76 5.54
N HIS A 33 17.54 -1.49 4.45
CA HIS A 33 18.37 -1.03 3.34
C HIS A 33 17.60 -0.12 2.37
N GLN A 34 16.36 -0.46 2.07
CA GLN A 34 15.53 0.28 1.13
C GLN A 34 14.89 1.54 1.77
N GLY A 35 14.66 1.52 3.08
CA GLY A 35 13.95 2.59 3.79
C GLY A 35 14.59 3.96 3.63
N ILE A 36 15.92 4.05 3.62
CA ILE A 36 16.65 5.31 3.42
C ILE A 36 16.34 5.89 2.04
N TRP A 37 16.38 5.07 0.99
CA TRP A 37 16.09 5.49 -0.38
C TRP A 37 14.63 5.89 -0.56
N SER A 38 13.71 5.13 0.02
CA SER A 38 12.29 5.44 0.01
C SER A 38 12.00 6.75 0.74
N ALA A 39 12.66 7.01 1.87
CA ALA A 39 12.54 8.27 2.60
C ALA A 39 13.06 9.46 1.77
N LEU A 40 14.21 9.31 1.10
CA LEU A 40 14.73 10.34 0.20
C LEU A 40 13.77 10.62 -0.96
N CYS A 41 13.18 9.58 -1.56
CA CYS A 41 12.17 9.73 -2.60
C CYS A 41 10.91 10.45 -2.08
N LEU A 42 10.45 10.11 -0.88
CA LEU A 42 9.31 10.78 -0.25
C LEU A 42 9.58 12.27 -0.03
N ILE A 43 10.74 12.61 0.54
CA ILE A 43 11.13 14.00 0.81
C ILE A 43 11.26 14.78 -0.51
N SER A 44 11.94 14.20 -1.51
CA SER A 44 12.08 14.86 -2.82
C SER A 44 10.72 15.06 -3.50
N GLY A 45 9.84 14.07 -3.44
CA GLY A 45 8.48 14.18 -3.92
C GLY A 45 7.68 15.28 -3.20
N ALA A 46 7.76 15.32 -1.87
CA ALA A 46 7.10 16.36 -1.07
C ALA A 46 7.58 17.77 -1.42
N VAL A 47 8.90 17.94 -1.64
CA VAL A 47 9.50 19.21 -2.06
C VAL A 47 8.97 19.62 -3.45
N VAL A 48 8.94 18.70 -4.40
CA VAL A 48 8.40 18.98 -5.76
C VAL A 48 6.93 19.37 -5.66
N PHE A 49 6.10 18.62 -4.93
CA PHE A 49 4.69 18.94 -4.75
C PHE A 49 4.49 20.30 -4.07
N TYR A 50 5.33 20.63 -3.07
CA TYR A 50 5.28 21.93 -2.42
C TYR A 50 5.53 23.08 -3.42
N PHE A 51 6.60 22.98 -4.24
CA PHE A 51 6.89 23.98 -5.25
C PHE A 51 5.79 24.10 -6.31
N VAL A 52 5.24 22.97 -6.75
CA VAL A 52 4.10 22.97 -7.69
C VAL A 52 2.87 23.61 -7.05
N ALA A 53 2.55 23.29 -5.81
CA ALA A 53 1.42 23.90 -5.11
C ALA A 53 1.56 25.41 -4.97
N VAL A 54 2.75 25.89 -4.61
CA VAL A 54 3.05 27.32 -4.52
C VAL A 54 2.95 27.98 -5.90
N SER A 55 3.51 27.37 -6.95
CA SER A 55 3.46 27.93 -8.31
C SER A 55 2.04 27.99 -8.88
N LEU A 56 1.15 27.08 -8.48
CA LEU A 56 -0.25 27.06 -8.87
C LEU A 56 -1.13 27.96 -7.98
N GLY A 57 -0.55 28.59 -6.96
CA GLY A 57 -1.29 29.46 -6.02
C GLY A 57 -2.37 28.73 -5.25
N LEU A 58 -2.17 27.43 -4.96
CA LEU A 58 -3.12 26.64 -4.18
C LEU A 58 -3.22 27.21 -2.75
N LYS A 59 -4.45 27.52 -2.33
CA LYS A 59 -4.72 28.00 -0.97
C LYS A 59 -4.60 26.85 0.03
N ASP A 60 -4.05 27.15 1.19
CA ASP A 60 -4.10 26.24 2.32
C ASP A 60 -5.53 26.10 2.83
N THR A 61 -6.11 24.92 2.64
CA THR A 61 -7.44 24.53 3.11
C THR A 61 -7.36 23.57 4.29
N SER A 62 -6.18 23.43 4.91
CA SER A 62 -5.99 22.60 6.10
C SER A 62 -6.88 23.15 7.23
N GLY A 63 -7.73 22.31 7.81
CA GLY A 63 -8.73 22.69 8.80
C GLY A 63 -10.12 23.02 8.27
N GLN A 64 -10.31 23.18 6.97
CA GLN A 64 -11.62 23.41 6.35
C GLN A 64 -12.30 22.12 5.84
N ALA A 65 -11.75 20.94 6.18
CA ALA A 65 -12.25 19.67 5.68
C ALA A 65 -13.75 19.44 6.02
N VAL A 66 -14.16 19.77 7.24
CA VAL A 66 -15.57 19.64 7.66
C VAL A 66 -16.48 20.60 6.91
N GLU A 67 -16.02 21.83 6.71
CA GLU A 67 -16.77 22.85 5.96
C GLU A 67 -16.89 22.46 4.48
N ALA A 68 -15.82 21.97 3.87
CA ALA A 68 -15.84 21.47 2.50
C ALA A 68 -16.80 20.26 2.33
N ILE A 69 -16.84 19.36 3.31
CA ILE A 69 -17.76 18.21 3.31
C ILE A 69 -19.23 18.71 3.41
N ASN A 70 -19.49 19.71 4.22
CA ASN A 70 -20.84 20.27 4.35
C ASN A 70 -21.32 21.02 3.10
N GLN A 71 -20.40 21.45 2.22
CA GLN A 71 -20.70 22.12 0.95
C GLN A 71 -20.90 21.13 -0.22
N ILE A 72 -20.75 19.82 0.00
CA ILE A 72 -20.95 18.82 -1.05
C ILE A 72 -22.46 18.78 -1.41
N PRO A 73 -22.85 18.99 -2.69
CA PRO A 73 -24.23 18.92 -3.13
C PRO A 73 -24.85 17.52 -2.95
N ASP A 74 -26.15 17.45 -2.67
CA ASP A 74 -26.89 16.19 -2.46
C ASP A 74 -26.79 15.22 -3.64
N ILE A 75 -26.73 15.75 -4.87
CA ILE A 75 -26.51 14.93 -6.08
C ILE A 75 -25.18 14.19 -6.03
N VAL A 76 -24.15 14.82 -5.48
CA VAL A 76 -22.81 14.18 -5.34
C VAL A 76 -22.87 13.13 -4.25
N TRP A 77 -23.56 13.39 -3.13
CA TRP A 77 -23.76 12.43 -2.06
C TRP A 77 -24.48 11.17 -2.56
N SER A 78 -25.60 11.30 -3.27
CA SER A 78 -26.34 10.17 -3.81
C SER A 78 -25.51 9.35 -4.83
N ASN A 79 -24.69 10.00 -5.65
CA ASN A 79 -23.78 9.31 -6.55
C ASN A 79 -22.63 8.57 -5.81
N LEU A 80 -22.13 9.15 -4.72
CA LEU A 80 -21.11 8.51 -3.89
C LEU A 80 -21.68 7.28 -3.17
N GLU A 81 -22.89 7.37 -2.63
CA GLU A 81 -23.56 6.24 -1.98
C GLU A 81 -23.73 5.05 -2.91
N GLN A 82 -24.09 5.30 -4.17
CA GLN A 82 -24.26 4.23 -5.16
C GLN A 82 -22.94 3.65 -5.65
N LYS A 83 -21.94 4.50 -5.89
CA LYS A 83 -20.68 4.08 -6.54
C LYS A 83 -19.56 3.74 -5.56
N ARG A 84 -19.51 4.40 -4.40
CA ARG A 84 -18.43 4.28 -3.42
C ARG A 84 -18.93 4.44 -1.99
N PRO A 85 -19.70 3.48 -1.46
CA PRO A 85 -20.25 3.57 -0.09
C PRO A 85 -19.16 3.72 0.99
N ALA A 86 -18.00 3.10 0.80
CA ALA A 86 -16.86 3.27 1.71
C ALA A 86 -16.35 4.72 1.80
N ALA A 87 -16.41 5.48 0.70
CA ALA A 87 -16.04 6.89 0.71
C ALA A 87 -17.04 7.73 1.51
N VAL A 88 -18.33 7.42 1.43
CA VAL A 88 -19.37 8.08 2.22
C VAL A 88 -19.14 7.88 3.71
N THR A 89 -18.89 6.62 4.11
CA THR A 89 -18.57 6.28 5.51
C THR A 89 -17.36 7.07 6.02
N LEU A 90 -16.30 7.15 5.21
CA LEU A 90 -15.10 7.91 5.55
C LEU A 90 -15.38 9.42 5.70
N LEU A 91 -16.13 10.02 4.78
CA LEU A 91 -16.52 11.42 4.86
C LEU A 91 -17.38 11.71 6.08
N GLN A 92 -18.31 10.81 6.43
CA GLN A 92 -19.14 10.93 7.63
C GLN A 92 -18.28 10.82 8.90
N GLN A 93 -17.29 9.93 8.94
CA GLN A 93 -16.34 9.82 10.06
C GLN A 93 -15.49 11.08 10.21
N VAL A 94 -15.02 11.68 9.11
CA VAL A 94 -14.30 12.97 9.16
C VAL A 94 -15.19 14.06 9.70
N ARG A 95 -16.47 14.08 9.30
CA ARG A 95 -17.45 15.06 9.78
C ARG A 95 -17.77 14.92 11.27
N SER A 96 -17.93 13.69 11.77
CA SER A 96 -18.27 13.42 13.17
C SER A 96 -17.05 13.51 14.11
N GLY A 97 -15.84 13.48 13.54
CA GLY A 97 -14.60 13.36 14.28
C GLY A 97 -14.39 11.94 14.81
N VAL A 98 -13.16 11.43 14.70
CA VAL A 98 -12.77 10.13 15.27
C VAL A 98 -11.91 10.37 16.50
N PRO A 99 -12.24 9.77 17.66
CA PRO A 99 -11.42 9.90 18.86
C PRO A 99 -9.99 9.39 18.62
N GLN A 100 -8.99 10.12 19.09
CA GLN A 100 -7.57 9.80 18.85
C GLN A 100 -7.16 8.42 19.39
N TYR A 101 -7.80 7.94 20.46
CA TYR A 101 -7.52 6.61 21.02
C TYR A 101 -7.87 5.45 20.06
N MET A 102 -8.72 5.69 19.05
CA MET A 102 -8.99 4.71 17.98
C MET A 102 -7.78 4.41 17.10
N ALA A 103 -6.71 5.22 17.19
CA ALA A 103 -5.45 4.93 16.53
C ALA A 103 -4.61 3.85 17.26
N ILE A 104 -4.94 3.52 18.51
CA ILE A 104 -4.15 2.58 19.33
C ILE A 104 -4.02 1.19 18.66
N PRO A 105 -5.07 0.55 18.12
CA PRO A 105 -4.93 -0.72 17.41
C PRO A 105 -3.95 -0.66 16.25
N LEU A 106 -3.96 0.44 15.49
CA LEU A 106 -3.03 0.63 14.38
C LEU A 106 -1.59 0.77 14.89
N VAL A 107 -1.36 1.58 15.92
CA VAL A 107 -0.04 1.76 16.53
C VAL A 107 0.48 0.42 17.08
N LEU A 108 -0.39 -0.38 17.71
CA LEU A 108 -0.04 -1.70 18.23
C LEU A 108 0.44 -2.64 17.11
N VAL A 109 -0.27 -2.68 15.98
CA VAL A 109 0.12 -3.46 14.81
C VAL A 109 1.49 -3.02 14.30
N LEU A 110 1.71 -1.71 14.18
CA LEU A 110 2.99 -1.17 13.70
C LEU A 110 4.16 -1.49 14.65
N VAL A 111 3.94 -1.41 15.95
CA VAL A 111 4.96 -1.76 16.95
C VAL A 111 5.30 -3.25 16.88
N LEU A 112 4.29 -4.13 16.84
CA LEU A 112 4.51 -5.57 16.74
C LEU A 112 5.22 -5.95 15.43
N ALA A 113 4.86 -5.33 14.32
CA ALA A 113 5.52 -5.52 13.04
C ALA A 113 6.99 -5.04 13.09
N GLY A 114 7.25 -3.89 13.72
CA GLY A 114 8.61 -3.36 13.94
C GLY A 114 9.47 -4.25 14.85
N MET A 115 8.87 -5.01 15.74
CA MET A 115 9.53 -6.04 16.56
C MET A 115 9.83 -7.34 15.78
N GLY A 116 9.41 -7.43 14.52
CA GLY A 116 9.63 -8.60 13.67
C GLY A 116 8.68 -9.77 13.95
N THR A 117 7.52 -9.49 14.56
CA THR A 117 6.50 -10.51 14.82
C THR A 117 5.86 -10.96 13.49
N ASN A 118 5.38 -12.20 13.44
CA ASN A 118 4.72 -12.74 12.26
C ASN A 118 3.53 -11.86 11.84
N THR A 119 3.42 -11.56 10.54
CA THR A 119 2.40 -10.67 9.98
C THR A 119 0.97 -11.07 10.35
N LEU A 120 0.65 -12.38 10.35
CA LEU A 120 -0.68 -12.88 10.73
C LEU A 120 -1.00 -12.58 12.19
N ILE A 121 0.00 -12.70 13.07
CA ILE A 121 -0.17 -12.39 14.51
C ILE A 121 -0.38 -10.88 14.68
N CYS A 122 0.40 -10.05 13.97
CA CYS A 122 0.24 -8.59 14.01
C CYS A 122 -1.18 -8.17 13.59
N LEU A 123 -1.66 -8.67 12.45
CA LEU A 123 -2.99 -8.36 11.93
C LEU A 123 -4.10 -8.92 12.85
N GLY A 124 -3.96 -10.16 13.31
CA GLY A 124 -4.89 -10.76 14.27
C GLY A 124 -5.00 -9.95 15.56
N THR A 125 -3.87 -9.50 16.11
CA THR A 125 -3.83 -8.63 17.29
C THR A 125 -4.49 -7.28 17.00
N GLY A 126 -4.30 -6.73 15.79
CA GLY A 126 -4.97 -5.50 15.34
C GLY A 126 -6.49 -5.64 15.31
N ILE A 127 -7.01 -6.71 14.72
CA ILE A 127 -8.45 -7.01 14.68
C ILE A 127 -9.00 -7.18 16.09
N PHE A 128 -8.32 -7.96 16.93
CA PHE A 128 -8.78 -8.21 18.31
C PHE A 128 -8.76 -6.93 19.16
N SER A 129 -7.70 -6.13 19.07
CA SER A 129 -7.63 -4.85 19.77
C SER A 129 -8.69 -3.87 19.27
N SER A 130 -8.98 -3.84 17.97
CA SER A 130 -10.05 -3.00 17.40
C SER A 130 -11.43 -3.40 17.94
N LEU A 131 -11.69 -4.71 18.17
CA LEU A 131 -12.91 -5.16 18.80
C LEU A 131 -13.03 -4.63 20.24
N ILE A 132 -11.95 -4.75 21.02
CA ILE A 132 -11.92 -4.28 22.41
C ILE A 132 -12.17 -2.77 22.47
N PHE A 133 -11.42 -1.98 21.71
CA PHE A 133 -11.58 -0.52 21.70
C PHE A 133 -12.93 -0.08 21.14
N GLY A 134 -13.45 -0.77 20.12
CA GLY A 134 -14.78 -0.55 19.56
C GLY A 134 -15.90 -0.83 20.57
N TRP A 135 -15.74 -1.88 21.38
CA TRP A 135 -16.69 -2.20 22.45
C TRP A 135 -16.68 -1.13 23.55
N PHE A 136 -15.51 -0.74 24.04
CA PHE A 136 -15.39 0.30 25.07
C PHE A 136 -15.88 1.68 24.62
N SER A 137 -15.72 1.99 23.32
CA SER A 137 -16.20 3.26 22.76
C SER A 137 -17.70 3.26 22.44
N GLY A 138 -18.38 2.11 22.55
CA GLY A 138 -19.79 1.96 22.14
C GLY A 138 -20.01 1.98 20.63
N THR A 139 -18.94 1.98 19.83
CA THR A 139 -19.03 1.95 18.35
C THR A 139 -19.43 0.54 17.87
N VAL A 140 -18.96 -0.49 18.58
CA VAL A 140 -19.34 -1.88 18.35
C VAL A 140 -20.39 -2.26 19.39
N THR A 141 -21.64 -2.28 18.99
CA THR A 141 -22.77 -2.64 19.86
C THR A 141 -23.13 -4.12 19.74
N ASP A 142 -22.81 -4.74 18.61
CA ASP A 142 -23.08 -6.15 18.34
C ASP A 142 -21.84 -6.84 17.75
N ILE A 143 -21.48 -7.97 18.34
CA ILE A 143 -20.36 -8.79 17.89
C ILE A 143 -20.59 -9.36 16.47
N ARG A 144 -21.85 -9.61 16.09
CA ARG A 144 -22.19 -10.07 14.73
C ARG A 144 -21.86 -9.00 13.68
N ALA A 145 -22.26 -7.76 13.94
CA ALA A 145 -21.95 -6.65 13.06
C ALA A 145 -20.42 -6.44 12.89
N PHE A 146 -19.66 -6.66 13.97
CA PHE A 146 -18.20 -6.62 13.87
C PHE A 146 -17.64 -7.78 13.03
N LEU A 147 -18.12 -9.02 13.21
CA LEU A 147 -17.69 -10.16 12.41
C LEU A 147 -18.07 -10.00 10.93
N ASP A 148 -19.24 -9.46 10.63
CA ASP A 148 -19.66 -9.14 9.26
C ASP A 148 -18.74 -8.07 8.63
N LEU A 149 -18.31 -7.08 9.42
CA LEU A 149 -17.33 -6.08 8.99
C LEU A 149 -15.97 -6.71 8.68
N VAL A 150 -15.49 -7.61 9.55
CA VAL A 150 -14.24 -8.37 9.32
C VAL A 150 -14.35 -9.23 8.07
N GLN A 151 -15.46 -9.96 7.91
CA GLN A 151 -15.72 -10.78 6.72
C GLN A 151 -15.77 -9.94 5.44
N SER A 152 -16.44 -8.79 5.49
CA SER A 152 -16.51 -7.88 4.33
C SER A 152 -15.14 -7.31 3.98
N GLY A 153 -14.32 -6.99 4.97
CA GLY A 153 -12.93 -6.56 4.79
C GLY A 153 -12.07 -7.64 4.11
N PHE A 154 -12.14 -8.87 4.60
CA PHE A 154 -11.46 -10.02 3.97
C PHE A 154 -11.94 -10.27 2.55
N SER A 155 -13.25 -10.20 2.31
CA SER A 155 -13.82 -10.39 0.98
C SER A 155 -13.41 -9.28 0.02
N ALA A 156 -13.42 -8.04 0.46
CA ALA A 156 -13.02 -6.90 -0.36
C ALA A 156 -11.52 -6.93 -0.73
N ALA A 157 -10.66 -7.26 0.23
CA ALA A 157 -9.22 -7.39 0.00
C ALA A 157 -8.88 -8.67 -0.77
N GLY A 158 -9.54 -9.81 -0.43
CA GLY A 158 -9.20 -11.11 -0.97
C GLY A 158 -9.59 -11.31 -2.43
N ASN A 159 -10.70 -10.76 -2.88
CA ASN A 159 -11.23 -11.00 -4.23
C ASN A 159 -10.25 -10.57 -5.33
N TRP A 160 -9.79 -9.34 -5.30
CA TRP A 160 -8.90 -8.81 -6.33
C TRP A 160 -7.46 -9.28 -6.13
N THR A 161 -6.92 -9.12 -4.92
CA THR A 161 -5.51 -9.39 -4.62
C THR A 161 -5.16 -10.87 -4.83
N VAL A 162 -6.00 -11.80 -4.37
CA VAL A 162 -5.74 -13.24 -4.55
C VAL A 162 -5.81 -13.64 -6.02
N VAL A 163 -6.80 -13.16 -6.76
CA VAL A 163 -6.93 -13.45 -8.19
C VAL A 163 -5.75 -12.88 -8.97
N MET A 164 -5.35 -11.63 -8.67
CA MET A 164 -4.18 -11.01 -9.26
C MET A 164 -2.90 -11.82 -8.99
N MET A 165 -2.64 -12.19 -7.73
CA MET A 165 -1.46 -12.99 -7.37
C MET A 165 -1.42 -14.34 -8.11
N LEU A 166 -2.56 -15.02 -8.25
CA LEU A 166 -2.64 -16.27 -8.98
C LEU A 166 -2.31 -16.09 -10.47
N TRP A 167 -2.89 -15.07 -11.11
CA TRP A 167 -2.62 -14.81 -12.53
C TRP A 167 -1.17 -14.37 -12.77
N VAL A 168 -0.65 -13.46 -11.97
CA VAL A 168 0.73 -12.96 -12.08
C VAL A 168 1.72 -14.09 -11.76
N GLY A 169 1.45 -14.90 -10.73
CA GLY A 169 2.26 -16.06 -10.41
C GLY A 169 2.26 -17.12 -11.51
N ALA A 170 1.09 -17.41 -12.10
CA ALA A 170 0.97 -18.33 -13.22
C ALA A 170 1.70 -17.81 -14.47
N PHE A 171 1.53 -16.53 -14.79
CA PHE A 171 2.25 -15.87 -15.89
C PHE A 171 3.76 -15.94 -15.69
N GLY A 172 4.26 -15.52 -14.52
CA GLY A 172 5.70 -15.58 -14.19
C GLY A 172 6.25 -17.00 -14.23
N GLY A 173 5.47 -18.00 -13.76
CA GLY A 173 5.84 -19.41 -13.83
C GLY A 173 5.96 -19.92 -15.27
N VAL A 174 5.03 -19.56 -16.14
CA VAL A 174 5.08 -19.92 -17.57
C VAL A 174 6.27 -19.24 -18.26
N MET A 175 6.45 -17.94 -18.06
CA MET A 175 7.55 -17.17 -18.65
C MET A 175 8.92 -17.70 -18.21
N ARG A 176 9.07 -18.09 -16.95
CA ARG A 176 10.29 -18.71 -16.44
C ARG A 176 10.54 -20.06 -17.07
N LYS A 177 9.50 -20.91 -17.19
CA LYS A 177 9.63 -22.24 -17.83
C LYS A 177 9.95 -22.16 -19.32
N MET A 178 9.51 -21.11 -19.99
CA MET A 178 9.82 -20.82 -21.39
C MET A 178 11.19 -20.15 -21.60
N ASN A 179 11.91 -19.83 -20.53
CA ASN A 179 13.15 -19.04 -20.56
C ASN A 179 12.97 -17.70 -21.30
N ALA A 180 11.76 -17.12 -21.22
CA ALA A 180 11.42 -15.93 -21.98
C ALA A 180 12.19 -14.68 -21.50
N PHE A 181 12.73 -14.71 -20.30
CA PHE A 181 13.54 -13.63 -19.73
C PHE A 181 15.03 -13.75 -20.06
N ASP A 182 15.50 -14.95 -20.45
CA ASP A 182 16.93 -15.18 -20.75
C ASP A 182 17.49 -14.26 -21.84
N PRO A 183 16.77 -14.01 -22.97
CA PRO A 183 17.28 -13.08 -23.99
C PRO A 183 17.44 -11.65 -23.47
N ILE A 184 16.58 -11.22 -22.55
CA ILE A 184 16.65 -9.88 -21.94
C ILE A 184 17.82 -9.83 -20.95
N ALA A 185 17.96 -10.85 -20.10
CA ALA A 185 19.07 -10.96 -19.18
C ALA A 185 20.40 -11.01 -19.92
N ASP A 186 20.53 -11.81 -20.98
CA ASP A 186 21.72 -11.90 -21.80
C ASP A 186 22.06 -10.58 -22.48
N ALA A 187 21.08 -9.86 -23.00
CA ALA A 187 21.27 -8.56 -23.63
C ALA A 187 21.83 -7.54 -22.62
N ILE A 188 21.32 -7.56 -21.38
CA ILE A 188 21.78 -6.68 -20.31
C ILE A 188 23.21 -7.06 -19.89
N LEU A 189 23.47 -8.35 -19.67
CA LEU A 189 24.78 -8.84 -19.23
C LEU A 189 25.88 -8.62 -20.28
N ARG A 190 25.55 -8.53 -21.58
CA ARG A 190 26.51 -8.16 -22.63
C ARG A 190 27.00 -6.71 -22.52
N VAL A 191 26.16 -5.81 -22.04
CA VAL A 191 26.45 -4.37 -21.92
C VAL A 191 27.02 -4.02 -20.55
N VAL A 192 26.56 -4.75 -19.51
CA VAL A 192 26.92 -4.49 -18.11
C VAL A 192 28.27 -5.15 -17.77
N ARG A 193 29.25 -4.32 -17.40
CA ARG A 193 30.60 -4.75 -17.01
C ARG A 193 30.93 -4.44 -15.54
N SER A 194 30.06 -3.76 -14.81
CA SER A 194 30.28 -3.36 -13.43
C SER A 194 28.98 -3.38 -12.63
N VAL A 195 29.08 -3.52 -11.32
CA VAL A 195 27.93 -3.49 -10.41
C VAL A 195 27.12 -2.19 -10.54
N ARG A 196 27.79 -1.06 -10.74
CA ARG A 196 27.11 0.24 -10.96
C ARG A 196 26.27 0.23 -12.23
N GLN A 197 26.80 -0.32 -13.31
CA GLN A 197 26.05 -0.44 -14.57
C GLN A 197 24.88 -1.40 -14.43
N LEU A 198 25.03 -2.49 -13.66
CA LEU A 198 23.95 -3.42 -13.34
C LEU A 198 22.82 -2.69 -12.58
N MET A 199 23.16 -1.90 -11.57
CA MET A 199 22.16 -1.11 -10.82
C MET A 199 21.45 -0.09 -11.72
N CYS A 200 22.18 0.59 -12.61
CA CYS A 200 21.57 1.52 -13.57
C CYS A 200 20.65 0.80 -14.57
N ALA A 201 21.08 -0.35 -15.07
CA ALA A 201 20.27 -1.17 -15.98
C ALA A 201 18.99 -1.67 -15.30
N ASN A 202 19.09 -2.14 -14.07
CA ASN A 202 17.93 -2.56 -13.28
C ASN A 202 16.97 -1.38 -13.01
N ALA A 203 17.50 -0.21 -12.64
CA ALA A 203 16.68 0.99 -12.47
C ALA A 203 15.96 1.40 -13.77
N ALA A 204 16.63 1.31 -14.91
CA ALA A 204 16.03 1.58 -16.22
C ALA A 204 14.94 0.55 -16.55
N LEU A 205 15.17 -0.74 -16.29
CA LEU A 205 14.16 -1.77 -16.44
C LEU A 205 12.94 -1.54 -15.55
N CYS A 206 13.15 -1.13 -14.30
CA CYS A 206 12.04 -0.80 -13.39
C CYS A 206 11.23 0.38 -13.93
N LEU A 207 11.87 1.42 -14.48
CA LEU A 207 11.17 2.56 -15.07
C LEU A 207 10.38 2.15 -16.31
N LEU A 208 10.99 1.40 -17.21
CA LEU A 208 10.34 0.91 -18.43
C LEU A 208 9.23 -0.09 -18.12
N GLY A 209 9.48 -1.00 -17.17
CA GLY A 209 8.51 -1.98 -16.70
C GLY A 209 7.28 -1.29 -16.10
N ASN A 210 7.49 -0.27 -15.27
CA ASN A 210 6.38 0.49 -14.68
C ASN A 210 5.56 1.23 -15.76
N ALA A 211 6.22 1.79 -16.76
CA ALA A 211 5.54 2.46 -17.87
C ALA A 211 4.74 1.46 -18.75
N ALA A 212 5.24 0.23 -18.91
CA ALA A 212 4.63 -0.78 -19.77
C ALA A 212 3.54 -1.60 -19.08
N LEU A 213 3.77 -1.99 -17.82
CA LEU A 213 2.89 -2.92 -17.10
C LEU A 213 1.83 -2.18 -16.26
N ALA A 214 2.13 -0.94 -15.82
CA ALA A 214 1.26 -0.12 -14.96
C ALA A 214 0.74 -0.84 -13.70
N ASP A 215 1.36 -1.98 -13.34
CA ASP A 215 1.01 -2.84 -12.23
C ASP A 215 2.27 -3.23 -11.45
N GLU A 216 2.27 -2.95 -10.15
CA GLU A 216 3.43 -3.15 -9.28
C GLU A 216 3.73 -4.63 -9.04
N MET A 217 2.71 -5.46 -8.89
CA MET A 217 2.87 -6.90 -8.68
C MET A 217 3.41 -7.61 -9.93
N ALA A 218 2.89 -7.26 -11.12
CA ALA A 218 3.41 -7.79 -12.37
C ALA A 218 4.88 -7.41 -12.57
N GLN A 219 5.25 -6.20 -12.19
CA GLN A 219 6.63 -5.70 -12.24
C GLN A 219 7.55 -6.48 -11.30
N ILE A 220 7.13 -6.70 -10.04
CA ILE A 220 7.90 -7.47 -9.06
C ILE A 220 8.20 -8.87 -9.59
N VAL A 221 7.20 -9.58 -10.10
CA VAL A 221 7.38 -10.95 -10.61
C VAL A 221 8.23 -11.01 -11.88
N THR A 222 8.19 -9.95 -12.70
CA THR A 222 8.90 -9.93 -13.99
C THR A 222 10.39 -9.54 -13.85
N ILE A 223 10.72 -8.69 -12.87
CA ILE A 223 12.06 -8.11 -12.71
C ILE A 223 12.86 -8.77 -11.56
N SER A 224 12.17 -9.44 -10.61
CA SER A 224 12.82 -10.17 -9.51
C SER A 224 13.28 -11.54 -9.95
#